data_53bebdec58eeb3ea4033ffe96b1ba2cf
#
_entry.id   53bebdec58eeb3ea4033ffe96b1ba2cf
#
_cell.length_a   1.000
_cell.length_b   1.000
_cell.length_c   1.000
_cell.angle_alpha   90.00
_cell.angle_beta   90.00
_cell.angle_gamma   90.00
#
_symmetry.space_group_name_H-M   'P 1'
#
loop_
_entity.id
_entity.type
_entity.pdbx_description
1 polymer ?
#
loop_
_entity_poly.entity_id
_entity_poly.type
_entity_poly.pdbx_seq_one_letter_code
_entity_poly.pdbx_strand_id
1 'polypeptide(L)'
;MLSNFKSRPVGGDLSAQSKAQILPSNTEFTKSGGFTLVELILVIIILGIVSIGTVQYLSLGAEIYAEATERDEAVAQSRFMLARLTRELRHATPHSVRVKCSTDCSAQQCLEFTPFKASSIYTGNITDDPFTVVSPQNNVAPNDWLSVYALTADDVYNRTKADKRVSELSDITVGVPTSTWEVTTALTIESPTKRLFVLDNPVSFCIDNTKLYRFEGYNSQTAQSMPNSSNQIGGVTGVLLGQFIQNSASNTSFFNYNTASLTRNSVVNIRSEMGFNSTETVSFNHEIHLPNVP
;
A
#
# COMPACT_ATOMS: atom_id res chain seq x y z
N MET A 1 -40.75 -22.75 4.43
CA MET A 1 -42.16 -22.39 4.63
C MET A 1 -42.74 -21.99 3.30
N LEU A 2 -43.57 -22.87 2.76
CA LEU A 2 -44.27 -22.75 1.51
C LEU A 2 -45.51 -21.87 1.69
N SER A 3 -45.83 -20.97 0.76
CA SER A 3 -47.21 -20.57 0.56
C SER A 3 -47.49 -20.35 -0.93
N ASN A 4 -48.29 -21.27 -1.39
CA ASN A 4 -49.06 -21.31 -2.61
C ASN A 4 -49.84 -20.04 -2.89
N PHE A 5 -49.88 -19.62 -4.15
CA PHE A 5 -51.04 -18.87 -4.64
C PHE A 5 -51.61 -19.54 -5.88
N LYS A 6 -52.91 -19.79 -5.77
CA LYS A 6 -53.76 -20.69 -6.49
C LYS A 6 -54.42 -19.98 -7.67
N SER A 7 -54.37 -20.60 -8.81
CA SER A 7 -55.08 -20.23 -10.04
C SER A 7 -56.61 -20.34 -9.87
N ARG A 8 -57.36 -19.46 -10.49
CA ARG A 8 -58.80 -19.64 -10.77
C ARG A 8 -59.07 -19.37 -12.25
N PRO A 9 -59.80 -20.24 -12.91
CA PRO A 9 -60.34 -19.99 -14.23
C PRO A 9 -61.77 -19.45 -14.11
N VAL A 10 -62.11 -18.51 -14.98
CA VAL A 10 -63.52 -18.17 -15.25
C VAL A 10 -63.71 -18.18 -16.76
N GLY A 11 -64.42 -19.17 -17.20
CA GLY A 11 -64.99 -19.20 -18.53
C GLY A 11 -66.25 -18.35 -18.58
N GLY A 12 -66.56 -17.85 -19.73
CA GLY A 12 -67.76 -17.06 -20.03
C GLY A 12 -67.90 -16.87 -21.54
N ASP A 13 -68.56 -17.82 -22.14
CA ASP A 13 -69.05 -17.79 -23.50
C ASP A 13 -70.17 -16.72 -23.61
N LEU A 14 -70.13 -15.86 -24.58
CA LEU A 14 -71.26 -15.15 -25.10
C LEU A 14 -71.01 -14.65 -26.53
N SER A 15 -71.59 -15.37 -27.46
CA SER A 15 -71.79 -15.00 -28.84
C SER A 15 -72.59 -13.70 -28.98
N ALA A 16 -71.98 -12.70 -29.60
CA ALA A 16 -72.73 -11.55 -30.12
C ALA A 16 -72.25 -11.25 -31.54
N GLN A 17 -73.00 -11.65 -32.49
CA GLN A 17 -72.93 -11.22 -33.87
C GLN A 17 -73.06 -9.68 -33.94
N SER A 18 -72.08 -8.98 -34.39
CA SER A 18 -72.17 -7.57 -34.75
C SER A 18 -71.76 -7.38 -36.21
N LYS A 19 -72.71 -6.88 -36.97
CA LYS A 19 -72.63 -6.54 -38.37
C LYS A 19 -71.35 -5.72 -38.65
N ALA A 20 -70.56 -6.18 -39.56
CA ALA A 20 -69.49 -5.38 -40.16
C ALA A 20 -70.09 -4.24 -41.00
N GLN A 21 -70.00 -3.05 -40.50
CA GLN A 21 -70.12 -1.84 -41.33
C GLN A 21 -68.79 -1.63 -42.03
N ILE A 22 -68.82 -1.80 -43.33
CA ILE A 22 -67.72 -1.43 -44.24
C ILE A 22 -67.75 0.08 -44.34
N LEU A 23 -66.87 0.77 -43.59
CA LEU A 23 -66.52 2.15 -43.84
C LEU A 23 -65.60 2.22 -45.07
N PRO A 24 -65.85 3.10 -46.02
CA PRO A 24 -64.95 3.32 -47.13
C PRO A 24 -63.65 3.96 -46.55
N SER A 25 -62.56 3.22 -46.68
CA SER A 25 -61.23 3.79 -46.39
C SER A 25 -60.86 4.79 -47.49
N ASN A 26 -61.16 6.06 -47.27
CA ASN A 26 -60.47 7.11 -47.99
C ASN A 26 -59.02 7.13 -47.54
N THR A 27 -58.18 6.32 -48.11
CA THR A 27 -56.74 6.53 -48.09
C THR A 27 -56.43 7.73 -48.96
N GLU A 28 -56.41 8.94 -48.34
CA GLU A 28 -55.73 10.04 -48.94
C GLU A 28 -54.27 9.66 -49.07
N PHE A 29 -53.85 9.30 -50.27
CA PHE A 29 -52.43 9.27 -50.65
C PHE A 29 -51.91 10.70 -50.53
N THR A 30 -51.32 11.04 -49.39
CA THR A 30 -50.51 12.22 -49.26
C THR A 30 -49.41 12.08 -50.29
N LYS A 31 -49.45 12.95 -51.31
CA LYS A 31 -48.33 13.10 -52.27
C LYS A 31 -47.05 13.30 -51.48
N SER A 32 -46.19 12.31 -51.39
CA SER A 32 -44.83 12.51 -50.93
C SER A 32 -44.14 13.43 -51.91
N GLY A 33 -43.95 14.68 -51.53
CA GLY A 33 -43.15 15.62 -52.29
C GLY A 33 -41.71 15.06 -52.33
N GLY A 34 -41.20 14.89 -53.56
CA GLY A 34 -39.79 14.48 -53.74
C GLY A 34 -38.87 15.61 -53.21
N PHE A 35 -37.76 15.20 -52.57
CA PHE A 35 -36.74 16.16 -52.14
C PHE A 35 -36.17 16.94 -53.30
N THR A 36 -36.01 18.25 -53.07
CA THR A 36 -35.33 19.11 -54.05
C THR A 36 -33.80 18.89 -53.96
N LEU A 37 -33.10 19.04 -55.08
CA LEU A 37 -31.66 18.94 -55.12
C LEU A 37 -30.98 19.92 -54.15
N VAL A 38 -31.55 21.11 -54.00
CA VAL A 38 -31.07 22.17 -53.10
C VAL A 38 -31.22 21.73 -51.62
N GLU A 39 -32.33 21.08 -51.26
CA GLU A 39 -32.54 20.55 -49.91
C GLU A 39 -31.55 19.46 -49.54
N LEU A 40 -31.23 18.59 -50.50
CA LEU A 40 -30.20 17.55 -50.30
C LEU A 40 -28.83 18.18 -50.03
N ILE A 41 -28.42 19.18 -50.86
CA ILE A 41 -27.13 19.86 -50.70
C ILE A 41 -27.07 20.58 -49.35
N LEU A 42 -28.14 21.26 -48.96
CA LEU A 42 -28.21 21.98 -47.70
C LEU A 42 -28.07 21.02 -46.49
N VAL A 43 -28.75 19.88 -46.53
CA VAL A 43 -28.66 18.85 -45.49
C VAL A 43 -27.24 18.28 -45.34
N ILE A 44 -26.57 17.95 -46.45
CA ILE A 44 -25.17 17.43 -46.36
C ILE A 44 -24.18 18.48 -45.86
N ILE A 45 -24.37 19.76 -46.19
CA ILE A 45 -23.55 20.87 -45.66
C ILE A 45 -23.75 20.99 -44.13
N ILE A 46 -24.99 21.04 -43.68
CA ILE A 46 -25.31 21.13 -42.23
C ILE A 46 -24.79 19.88 -41.49
N LEU A 47 -25.03 18.69 -42.02
CA LEU A 47 -24.50 17.45 -41.43
C LEU A 47 -22.99 17.47 -41.35
N GLY A 48 -22.29 17.98 -42.38
CA GLY A 48 -20.83 18.11 -42.37
C GLY A 48 -20.34 19.00 -41.24
N ILE A 49 -20.96 20.19 -41.08
CA ILE A 49 -20.58 21.12 -40.02
C ILE A 49 -20.87 20.54 -38.61
N VAL A 50 -22.05 19.94 -38.43
CA VAL A 50 -22.44 19.32 -37.15
C VAL A 50 -21.54 18.13 -36.83
N SER A 51 -21.16 17.32 -37.83
CA SER A 51 -20.25 16.16 -37.61
C SER A 51 -18.89 16.58 -37.09
N ILE A 52 -18.29 17.64 -37.63
CA ILE A 52 -17.00 18.15 -37.15
C ILE A 52 -17.10 18.62 -35.70
N GLY A 53 -18.13 19.38 -35.36
CA GLY A 53 -18.35 19.83 -33.98
C GLY A 53 -18.58 18.67 -32.99
N THR A 54 -19.33 17.65 -33.44
CA THR A 54 -19.63 16.49 -32.60
C THR A 54 -18.37 15.66 -32.32
N VAL A 55 -17.51 15.43 -33.33
CA VAL A 55 -16.24 14.69 -33.15
C VAL A 55 -15.32 15.42 -32.20
N GLN A 56 -15.18 16.75 -32.33
CA GLN A 56 -14.34 17.54 -31.39
C GLN A 56 -14.88 17.50 -29.97
N TYR A 57 -16.19 17.61 -29.78
CA TYR A 57 -16.81 17.50 -28.47
C TYR A 57 -16.58 16.11 -27.81
N LEU A 58 -16.76 15.05 -28.59
CA LEU A 58 -16.53 13.70 -28.09
C LEU A 58 -15.06 13.43 -27.75
N SER A 59 -14.11 13.95 -28.57
CA SER A 59 -12.68 13.80 -28.27
C SER A 59 -12.26 14.53 -27.01
N LEU A 60 -12.76 15.76 -26.80
CA LEU A 60 -12.52 16.51 -25.57
C LEU A 60 -13.11 15.81 -24.34
N GLY A 61 -14.32 15.27 -24.47
CA GLY A 61 -14.95 14.49 -23.40
C GLY A 61 -14.17 13.22 -23.06
N ALA A 62 -13.64 12.52 -24.05
CA ALA A 62 -12.80 11.33 -23.84
C ALA A 62 -11.46 11.68 -23.18
N GLU A 63 -10.84 12.78 -23.56
CA GLU A 63 -9.59 13.26 -22.94
C GLU A 63 -9.78 13.61 -21.47
N ILE A 64 -10.80 14.41 -21.13
CA ILE A 64 -11.16 14.76 -19.74
C ILE A 64 -11.44 13.49 -18.91
N TYR A 65 -12.15 12.53 -19.49
CA TYR A 65 -12.44 11.27 -18.80
C TYR A 65 -11.17 10.45 -18.54
N ALA A 66 -10.28 10.37 -19.52
CA ALA A 66 -9.01 9.66 -19.38
C ALA A 66 -8.15 10.30 -18.28
N GLU A 67 -7.97 11.63 -18.30
CA GLU A 67 -7.23 12.35 -17.27
C GLU A 67 -7.83 12.17 -15.87
N ALA A 68 -9.15 12.23 -15.74
CA ALA A 68 -9.83 12.01 -14.47
C ALA A 68 -9.60 10.59 -13.93
N THR A 69 -9.63 9.60 -14.81
CA THR A 69 -9.40 8.19 -14.45
C THR A 69 -7.95 7.97 -14.00
N GLU A 70 -6.97 8.52 -14.72
CA GLU A 70 -5.54 8.42 -14.35
C GLU A 70 -5.28 9.08 -13.00
N ARG A 71 -5.91 10.24 -12.75
CA ARG A 71 -5.81 10.94 -11.48
C ARG A 71 -6.38 10.12 -10.32
N ASP A 72 -7.56 9.54 -10.50
CA ASP A 72 -8.20 8.71 -9.49
C ASP A 72 -7.34 7.46 -9.18
N GLU A 73 -6.74 6.84 -10.20
CA GLU A 73 -5.83 5.72 -10.03
C GLU A 73 -4.58 6.13 -9.23
N ALA A 74 -3.94 7.25 -9.56
CA ALA A 74 -2.76 7.74 -8.85
C ALA A 74 -3.09 8.04 -7.37
N VAL A 75 -4.23 8.66 -7.09
CA VAL A 75 -4.70 8.93 -5.72
C VAL A 75 -4.99 7.63 -4.96
N ALA A 76 -5.64 6.67 -5.60
CA ALA A 76 -5.93 5.38 -4.99
C ALA A 76 -4.64 4.60 -4.65
N GLN A 77 -3.67 4.58 -5.57
CA GLN A 77 -2.36 3.96 -5.33
C GLN A 77 -1.60 4.67 -4.21
N SER A 78 -1.60 6.00 -4.17
CA SER A 78 -0.96 6.76 -3.09
C SER A 78 -1.55 6.40 -1.72
N ARG A 79 -2.87 6.37 -1.60
CA ARG A 79 -3.54 5.97 -0.36
C ARG A 79 -3.19 4.55 0.05
N PHE A 80 -3.14 3.62 -0.89
CA PHE A 80 -2.75 2.24 -0.63
C PHE A 80 -1.29 2.16 -0.12
N MET A 81 -0.34 2.82 -0.80
CA MET A 81 1.07 2.87 -0.40
C MET A 81 1.23 3.42 1.02
N LEU A 82 0.62 4.58 1.30
CA LEU A 82 0.71 5.24 2.60
C LEU A 82 0.07 4.40 3.72
N ALA A 83 -1.08 3.80 3.47
CA ALA A 83 -1.74 2.91 4.42
C ALA A 83 -0.89 1.67 4.73
N ARG A 84 -0.27 1.07 3.71
CA ARG A 84 0.62 -0.08 3.84
C ARG A 84 1.86 0.28 4.65
N LEU A 85 2.55 1.36 4.27
CA LEU A 85 3.72 1.88 4.98
C LEU A 85 3.40 2.17 6.45
N THR A 86 2.29 2.88 6.72
CA THR A 86 1.87 3.21 8.09
C THR A 86 1.65 1.96 8.93
N ARG A 87 0.97 0.97 8.37
CA ARG A 87 0.65 -0.26 9.09
C ARG A 87 1.91 -1.06 9.43
N GLU A 88 2.84 -1.19 8.48
CA GLU A 88 4.05 -1.97 8.69
C GLU A 88 5.05 -1.26 9.60
N LEU A 89 5.25 0.04 9.41
CA LEU A 89 6.15 0.83 10.25
C LEU A 89 5.74 0.88 11.73
N ARG A 90 4.45 0.76 12.04
CA ARG A 90 3.97 0.66 13.44
C ARG A 90 4.45 -0.61 14.15
N HIS A 91 4.85 -1.64 13.41
CA HIS A 91 5.43 -2.88 13.93
C HIS A 91 6.97 -2.89 13.86
N ALA A 92 7.58 -1.76 13.54
CA ALA A 92 9.02 -1.64 13.56
C ALA A 92 9.55 -1.74 15.00
N THR A 93 10.59 -2.54 15.20
CA THR A 93 11.34 -2.57 16.45
C THR A 93 11.87 -1.17 16.74
N PRO A 94 11.80 -0.67 17.98
CA PRO A 94 12.32 0.63 18.34
C PRO A 94 13.75 0.81 17.84
N HIS A 95 14.03 1.99 17.27
CA HIS A 95 15.33 2.34 16.69
C HIS A 95 15.84 1.51 15.51
N SER A 96 15.05 0.56 14.98
CA SER A 96 15.48 -0.23 13.80
C SER A 96 15.37 0.51 12.47
N VAL A 97 14.61 1.61 12.41
CA VAL A 97 14.40 2.34 11.16
C VAL A 97 15.67 3.04 10.71
N ARG A 98 16.03 2.84 9.45
CA ARG A 98 17.13 3.54 8.79
C ARG A 98 16.77 3.86 7.33
N VAL A 99 17.36 4.95 6.82
CA VAL A 99 17.14 5.41 5.46
C VAL A 99 18.49 5.56 4.77
N LYS A 100 18.58 5.05 3.57
CA LYS A 100 19.76 5.17 2.70
C LYS A 100 19.32 5.62 1.32
N CYS A 101 20.12 6.49 0.75
CA CYS A 101 19.99 6.88 -0.65
C CYS A 101 21.17 6.33 -1.47
N SER A 102 20.96 6.30 -2.78
CA SER A 102 21.99 6.25 -3.78
C SER A 102 22.66 7.64 -3.88
N THR A 103 23.21 7.99 -5.01
CA THR A 103 23.79 9.32 -5.26
C THR A 103 22.74 10.41 -5.25
N ASP A 104 21.54 10.10 -5.73
CA ASP A 104 20.38 11.00 -5.75
C ASP A 104 19.25 10.42 -4.89
N CYS A 105 18.96 11.09 -3.77
CA CYS A 105 17.94 10.69 -2.82
C CYS A 105 16.50 10.85 -3.36
N SER A 106 16.30 11.62 -4.40
CA SER A 106 15.00 11.82 -5.02
C SER A 106 14.67 10.72 -6.03
N ALA A 107 15.69 10.16 -6.68
CA ALA A 107 15.55 9.11 -7.68
C ALA A 107 15.58 7.71 -7.08
N GLN A 108 16.50 7.45 -6.12
CA GLN A 108 16.64 6.13 -5.50
C GLN A 108 16.92 6.26 -4.01
N GLN A 109 15.98 5.79 -3.21
CA GLN A 109 16.03 5.85 -1.75
C GLN A 109 15.34 4.62 -1.15
N CYS A 110 15.93 4.06 -0.08
CA CYS A 110 15.34 2.95 0.67
C CYS A 110 15.15 3.32 2.13
N LEU A 111 13.98 3.00 2.67
CA LEU A 111 13.70 2.93 4.08
C LEU A 111 13.67 1.47 4.49
N GLU A 112 14.46 1.09 5.49
CA GLU A 112 14.54 -0.26 6.03
C GLU A 112 14.24 -0.25 7.53
N PHE A 113 13.55 -1.27 7.98
CA PHE A 113 13.32 -1.51 9.40
C PHE A 113 13.19 -3.02 9.66
N THR A 114 13.37 -3.42 10.92
CA THR A 114 13.16 -4.79 11.37
C THR A 114 11.85 -4.84 12.16
N PRO A 115 10.82 -5.55 11.68
CA PRO A 115 9.60 -5.77 12.45
C PRO A 115 9.91 -6.59 13.71
N PHE A 116 9.13 -6.40 14.76
CA PHE A 116 9.14 -7.35 15.87
C PHE A 116 8.02 -8.39 15.71
N LYS A 117 8.36 -9.64 15.92
CA LYS A 117 7.47 -10.81 15.90
C LYS A 117 6.75 -10.98 17.25
N ALA A 118 7.44 -10.63 18.35
CA ALA A 118 6.90 -10.63 19.69
C ALA A 118 7.58 -9.54 20.53
N SER A 119 6.88 -9.08 21.56
CA SER A 119 7.50 -8.29 22.64
C SER A 119 7.10 -8.87 23.98
N SER A 120 8.01 -8.81 24.95
CA SER A 120 7.76 -9.31 26.27
C SER A 120 8.55 -8.53 27.34
N ILE A 121 8.34 -8.91 28.59
CA ILE A 121 9.03 -8.36 29.75
C ILE A 121 9.82 -9.50 30.39
N TYR A 122 11.10 -9.26 30.71
CA TYR A 122 11.91 -10.20 31.44
C TYR A 122 11.94 -9.88 32.94
N THR A 123 12.21 -10.86 33.76
CA THR A 123 12.35 -10.74 35.22
C THR A 123 13.79 -11.03 35.62
N GLY A 124 14.27 -10.41 36.68
CA GLY A 124 15.69 -10.50 37.05
C GLY A 124 16.59 -9.66 36.16
N ASN A 125 17.79 -10.13 35.88
CA ASN A 125 18.75 -9.46 35.02
C ASN A 125 18.80 -10.12 33.66
N ILE A 126 18.78 -9.37 32.59
CA ILE A 126 18.92 -9.90 31.22
C ILE A 126 20.36 -10.34 30.90
N THR A 127 21.31 -9.87 31.72
CA THR A 127 22.73 -10.26 31.65
C THR A 127 22.99 -11.66 32.19
N ASP A 128 22.07 -12.23 32.95
CA ASP A 128 22.10 -13.61 33.38
C ASP A 128 21.69 -14.51 32.20
N ASP A 129 22.32 -15.67 32.07
CA ASP A 129 22.00 -16.66 31.05
C ASP A 129 21.96 -18.03 31.69
N PRO A 130 20.79 -18.67 31.76
CA PRO A 130 19.48 -18.30 31.22
C PRO A 130 18.75 -17.21 32.02
N PHE A 131 17.79 -16.52 31.38
CA PHE A 131 16.92 -15.52 31.98
C PHE A 131 15.44 -15.87 31.84
N THR A 132 14.61 -15.30 32.70
CA THR A 132 13.17 -15.57 32.73
C THR A 132 12.38 -14.47 32.03
N VAL A 133 11.44 -14.87 31.19
CA VAL A 133 10.57 -13.99 30.39
C VAL A 133 9.10 -14.32 30.63
N VAL A 134 8.25 -13.31 30.68
CA VAL A 134 6.80 -13.55 30.59
C VAL A 134 6.48 -14.15 29.23
N SER A 135 5.82 -15.30 29.21
CA SER A 135 5.61 -16.07 27.97
C SER A 135 4.79 -15.27 26.96
N PRO A 136 5.36 -14.89 25.80
CA PRO A 136 4.61 -14.18 24.77
C PRO A 136 3.58 -15.12 24.11
N GLN A 137 2.49 -14.53 23.60
CA GLN A 137 1.46 -15.32 22.90
C GLN A 137 1.88 -15.75 21.49
N ASN A 138 2.85 -15.06 20.90
CA ASN A 138 3.35 -15.36 19.56
C ASN A 138 4.40 -16.47 19.60
N ASN A 139 4.50 -17.19 18.50
CA ASN A 139 5.42 -18.30 18.36
C ASN A 139 6.88 -17.79 18.28
N VAL A 140 7.63 -17.95 19.36
CA VAL A 140 9.06 -17.67 19.45
C VAL A 140 9.80 -19.01 19.44
N ALA A 141 10.88 -19.10 18.68
CA ALA A 141 11.64 -20.33 18.50
C ALA A 141 13.15 -20.09 18.66
N PRO A 142 13.93 -21.14 18.93
CA PRO A 142 15.39 -21.07 18.81
C PRO A 142 15.81 -20.55 17.43
N ASN A 143 16.91 -19.83 17.38
CA ASN A 143 17.45 -19.06 16.26
C ASN A 143 16.69 -17.76 15.94
N ASP A 144 15.63 -17.40 16.66
CA ASP A 144 15.09 -16.04 16.59
C ASP A 144 16.06 -15.05 17.24
N TRP A 145 16.13 -13.87 16.68
CA TRP A 145 16.94 -12.79 17.25
C TRP A 145 16.10 -11.95 18.20
N LEU A 146 16.70 -11.55 19.30
CA LEU A 146 16.08 -10.64 20.25
C LEU A 146 16.89 -9.36 20.39
N SER A 147 16.19 -8.25 20.69
CA SER A 147 16.76 -6.93 20.92
C SER A 147 16.32 -6.39 22.28
N VAL A 148 17.26 -5.84 23.02
CA VAL A 148 17.05 -5.22 24.34
C VAL A 148 17.67 -3.85 24.33
N TYR A 149 16.87 -2.82 24.65
CA TYR A 149 17.32 -1.45 24.81
C TYR A 149 18.20 -0.91 23.68
N ALA A 150 17.83 -1.19 22.42
CA ALA A 150 18.50 -0.58 21.28
C ALA A 150 18.24 0.94 21.25
N LEU A 151 19.24 1.75 21.02
CA LEU A 151 19.17 3.20 20.95
C LEU A 151 19.47 3.74 19.55
N THR A 152 20.06 2.93 18.71
CA THR A 152 20.42 3.25 17.33
C THR A 152 20.13 2.07 16.40
N ALA A 153 20.03 2.34 15.11
CA ALA A 153 19.90 1.25 14.13
C ALA A 153 21.11 0.31 14.14
N ASP A 154 22.31 0.85 14.41
CA ASP A 154 23.51 0.02 14.55
C ASP A 154 23.41 -1.00 15.70
N ASP A 155 22.69 -0.68 16.79
CA ASP A 155 22.45 -1.63 17.89
C ASP A 155 21.58 -2.80 17.46
N VAL A 156 20.69 -2.62 16.48
CA VAL A 156 19.80 -3.67 15.97
C VAL A 156 20.47 -4.53 14.89
N TYR A 157 21.23 -3.89 13.99
CA TYR A 157 21.77 -4.56 12.80
C TYR A 157 23.21 -5.07 12.96
N ASN A 158 24.01 -4.45 13.82
CA ASN A 158 25.40 -4.82 14.04
C ASN A 158 25.52 -5.90 15.11
N ARG A 159 25.41 -7.15 14.68
CA ARG A 159 25.45 -8.35 15.55
C ARG A 159 26.82 -8.64 16.16
N THR A 160 27.88 -7.94 15.70
CA THR A 160 29.27 -8.12 16.19
C THR A 160 29.70 -7.04 17.19
N LYS A 161 28.80 -6.11 17.54
CA LYS A 161 29.08 -5.01 18.46
C LYS A 161 29.46 -5.53 19.86
N ALA A 162 30.36 -4.82 20.53
CA ALA A 162 30.80 -5.20 21.88
C ALA A 162 29.68 -5.02 22.91
N ASP A 163 28.92 -3.93 22.84
CA ASP A 163 27.70 -3.71 23.62
C ASP A 163 26.59 -4.59 23.07
N LYS A 164 26.45 -5.79 23.62
CA LYS A 164 25.45 -6.76 23.17
C LYS A 164 24.05 -6.34 23.59
N ARG A 165 23.33 -5.72 22.65
CA ARG A 165 21.91 -5.34 22.73
C ARG A 165 21.03 -6.25 21.90
N VAL A 166 21.65 -7.08 21.07
CA VAL A 166 21.01 -8.06 20.18
C VAL A 166 21.73 -9.39 20.34
N SER A 167 20.97 -10.47 20.51
CA SER A 167 21.48 -11.83 20.57
C SER A 167 20.51 -12.80 19.92
N GLU A 168 21.02 -13.95 19.52
CA GLU A 168 20.23 -15.05 18.99
C GLU A 168 19.81 -15.99 20.14
N LEU A 169 18.56 -16.44 20.12
CA LEU A 169 18.05 -17.42 21.07
C LEU A 169 18.65 -18.80 20.76
N SER A 170 19.32 -19.40 21.75
CA SER A 170 19.88 -20.76 21.63
C SER A 170 18.86 -21.81 22.06
N ASP A 171 18.11 -21.56 23.14
CA ASP A 171 17.09 -22.49 23.65
C ASP A 171 15.93 -21.74 24.33
N ILE A 172 14.80 -22.43 24.41
CA ILE A 172 13.57 -21.93 25.02
C ILE A 172 12.90 -23.05 25.80
N THR A 173 12.92 -22.96 27.12
CA THR A 173 12.08 -23.79 27.99
C THR A 173 10.74 -23.10 28.20
N VAL A 174 9.71 -23.59 27.51
CA VAL A 174 8.36 -23.02 27.56
C VAL A 174 7.68 -23.29 28.91
N GLY A 175 7.13 -22.26 29.52
CA GLY A 175 6.34 -22.35 30.76
C GLY A 175 5.18 -21.36 30.76
N VAL A 176 4.32 -21.43 31.77
CA VAL A 176 3.18 -20.52 31.97
C VAL A 176 3.13 -20.16 33.45
N PRO A 177 3.13 -18.87 33.80
CA PRO A 177 3.08 -17.67 32.95
C PRO A 177 4.44 -17.21 32.41
N THR A 178 5.53 -17.88 32.77
CA THR A 178 6.90 -17.49 32.39
C THR A 178 7.64 -18.64 31.71
N SER A 179 8.51 -18.28 30.79
CA SER A 179 9.43 -19.16 30.08
C SER A 179 10.87 -18.80 30.41
N THR A 180 11.77 -19.77 30.33
CA THR A 180 13.22 -19.56 30.49
C THR A 180 13.86 -19.58 29.10
N TRP A 181 14.63 -18.55 28.81
CA TRP A 181 15.30 -18.38 27.52
C TRP A 181 16.80 -18.35 27.71
N GLU A 182 17.49 -18.96 26.77
CA GLU A 182 18.95 -18.93 26.64
C GLU A 182 19.37 -18.23 25.38
N VAL A 183 20.51 -17.56 25.39
CA VAL A 183 21.05 -16.82 24.26
C VAL A 183 22.44 -17.31 23.88
N THR A 184 22.76 -17.27 22.60
CA THR A 184 24.06 -17.66 22.05
C THR A 184 25.21 -16.80 22.61
N THR A 185 24.93 -15.53 22.88
CA THR A 185 25.86 -14.56 23.45
C THR A 185 25.14 -13.74 24.49
N ALA A 186 25.65 -13.72 25.73
CA ALA A 186 25.05 -12.97 26.81
C ALA A 186 24.88 -11.49 26.45
N LEU A 187 23.72 -10.95 26.78
CA LEU A 187 23.43 -9.52 26.64
C LEU A 187 24.18 -8.74 27.71
N THR A 188 24.63 -7.53 27.38
CA THR A 188 25.46 -6.73 28.30
C THR A 188 24.73 -5.52 28.87
N ILE A 189 23.56 -5.20 28.32
CA ILE A 189 22.81 -3.99 28.65
C ILE A 189 21.40 -4.32 29.10
N GLU A 190 20.98 -3.74 30.21
CA GLU A 190 19.65 -3.85 30.78
C GLU A 190 18.70 -2.80 30.18
N SER A 191 17.43 -3.17 29.97
CA SER A 191 16.38 -2.22 29.66
C SER A 191 15.81 -1.63 30.97
N PRO A 192 15.67 -0.30 31.09
CA PRO A 192 15.03 0.34 32.25
C PRO A 192 13.60 -0.12 32.49
N THR A 193 12.90 -0.53 31.44
CA THR A 193 11.53 -1.05 31.48
C THR A 193 11.44 -2.56 31.49
N LYS A 194 12.58 -3.27 31.55
CA LYS A 194 12.68 -4.74 31.47
C LYS A 194 12.01 -5.32 30.20
N ARG A 195 12.01 -4.57 29.11
CA ARG A 195 11.36 -4.97 27.86
C ARG A 195 12.37 -5.56 26.89
N LEU A 196 11.90 -6.55 26.12
CA LEU A 196 12.62 -7.14 25.00
C LEU A 196 11.69 -7.28 23.79
N PHE A 197 12.31 -7.33 22.60
CA PHE A 197 11.63 -7.53 21.32
C PHE A 197 12.27 -8.70 20.60
N VAL A 198 11.46 -9.65 20.12
CA VAL A 198 11.90 -10.72 19.22
C VAL A 198 11.79 -10.21 17.79
N LEU A 199 12.90 -10.22 17.09
CA LEU A 199 13.03 -9.64 15.76
C LEU A 199 12.53 -10.59 14.69
N ASP A 200 11.94 -10.02 13.64
CA ASP A 200 11.69 -10.71 12.38
C ASP A 200 12.76 -10.34 11.35
N ASN A 201 12.65 -10.83 10.13
CA ASN A 201 13.51 -10.42 9.04
C ASN A 201 13.26 -8.96 8.64
N PRO A 202 14.30 -8.24 8.21
CA PRO A 202 14.14 -6.87 7.77
C PRO A 202 13.18 -6.73 6.59
N VAL A 203 12.52 -5.58 6.55
CA VAL A 203 11.67 -5.15 5.44
C VAL A 203 12.21 -3.84 4.91
N SER A 204 12.35 -3.73 3.59
CA SER A 204 12.71 -2.49 2.91
C SER A 204 11.63 -2.00 1.99
N PHE A 205 11.39 -0.71 2.02
CA PHE A 205 10.61 0.03 1.02
C PHE A 205 11.57 0.90 0.23
N CYS A 206 11.70 0.63 -1.06
CA CYS A 206 12.63 1.34 -1.92
C CYS A 206 11.91 2.03 -3.07
N ILE A 207 12.20 3.31 -3.21
CA ILE A 207 11.88 4.04 -4.44
C ILE A 207 12.96 3.78 -5.48
N ASP A 208 12.54 3.56 -6.69
CA ASP A 208 13.37 3.55 -7.89
C ASP A 208 12.65 4.35 -8.98
N ASN A 209 13.14 5.58 -9.19
CA ASN A 209 12.55 6.59 -10.06
C ASN A 209 11.06 6.85 -9.77
N THR A 210 10.16 6.24 -10.54
CA THR A 210 8.71 6.47 -10.47
C THR A 210 7.96 5.38 -9.73
N LYS A 211 8.66 4.40 -9.14
CA LYS A 211 8.06 3.19 -8.57
C LYS A 211 8.50 2.96 -7.13
N LEU A 212 7.58 2.50 -6.31
CA LEU A 212 7.85 2.03 -4.95
C LEU A 212 7.78 0.52 -4.89
N TYR A 213 8.84 -0.09 -4.40
CA TYR A 213 8.96 -1.54 -4.21
C TYR A 213 9.08 -1.89 -2.74
N ARG A 214 8.57 -3.06 -2.38
CA ARG A 214 8.71 -3.68 -1.06
C ARG A 214 9.54 -4.94 -1.16
N PHE A 215 10.51 -5.09 -0.26
CA PHE A 215 11.39 -6.27 -0.14
C PHE A 215 11.22 -6.87 1.25
N GLU A 216 11.05 -8.18 1.33
CA GLU A 216 10.99 -8.95 2.58
C GLU A 216 11.61 -10.33 2.39
N GLY A 217 12.03 -10.97 3.49
CA GLY A 217 12.58 -12.33 3.44
C GLY A 217 14.07 -12.41 3.09
N TYR A 218 14.78 -11.30 3.13
CA TYR A 218 16.24 -11.27 3.05
C TYR A 218 16.87 -11.19 4.45
N ASN A 219 18.12 -11.63 4.56
CA ASN A 219 18.82 -11.63 5.83
C ASN A 219 19.28 -10.23 6.25
N SER A 220 19.21 -9.96 7.55
CA SER A 220 19.72 -8.73 8.15
C SER A 220 21.20 -8.52 7.83
N GLN A 221 21.54 -7.28 7.47
CA GLN A 221 22.91 -6.85 7.17
C GLN A 221 23.27 -5.64 8.02
N THR A 222 24.52 -5.56 8.50
CA THR A 222 25.01 -4.40 9.25
C THR A 222 24.90 -3.13 8.43
N ALA A 223 25.36 -3.15 7.17
CA ALA A 223 25.15 -2.06 6.23
C ALA A 223 23.79 -2.22 5.53
N GLN A 224 23.03 -1.12 5.47
CA GLN A 224 21.76 -1.13 4.73
C GLN A 224 21.98 -1.45 3.26
N SER A 225 21.29 -2.47 2.75
CA SER A 225 21.33 -2.87 1.36
C SER A 225 20.45 -1.97 0.50
N MET A 226 20.86 -1.80 -0.75
CA MET A 226 20.07 -1.14 -1.80
C MET A 226 19.75 -2.18 -2.88
N PRO A 227 18.64 -2.02 -3.63
CA PRO A 227 18.34 -2.89 -4.76
C PRO A 227 19.46 -2.85 -5.81
N ASN A 228 19.77 -4.01 -6.36
CA ASN A 228 20.69 -4.13 -7.50
C ASN A 228 19.96 -3.78 -8.82
N SER A 229 20.67 -3.84 -9.94
CA SER A 229 20.13 -3.58 -11.28
C SER A 229 18.96 -4.51 -11.68
N SER A 230 18.83 -5.66 -11.02
CA SER A 230 17.72 -6.61 -11.22
C SER A 230 16.58 -6.40 -10.23
N ASN A 231 16.54 -5.27 -9.52
CA ASN A 231 15.58 -4.95 -8.47
C ASN A 231 15.49 -6.03 -7.38
N GLN A 232 16.68 -6.40 -6.83
CA GLN A 232 16.79 -7.43 -5.79
C GLN A 232 17.62 -6.94 -4.60
N ILE A 233 17.19 -7.32 -3.40
CA ILE A 233 17.95 -7.20 -2.15
C ILE A 233 18.18 -8.61 -1.60
N GLY A 234 19.45 -9.01 -1.39
CA GLY A 234 19.78 -10.34 -0.85
C GLY A 234 19.23 -11.50 -1.69
N GLY A 235 19.07 -11.32 -3.01
CA GLY A 235 18.48 -12.30 -3.91
C GLY A 235 16.95 -12.29 -3.97
N VAL A 236 16.28 -11.46 -3.16
CA VAL A 236 14.82 -11.32 -3.14
C VAL A 236 14.40 -10.20 -4.09
N THR A 237 13.48 -10.50 -4.99
CA THR A 237 12.91 -9.50 -5.92
C THR A 237 11.86 -8.64 -5.25
N GLY A 238 11.92 -7.33 -5.49
CA GLY A 238 10.96 -6.38 -4.94
C GLY A 238 9.55 -6.54 -5.51
N VAL A 239 8.56 -6.45 -4.63
CA VAL A 239 7.13 -6.42 -5.01
C VAL A 239 6.72 -4.98 -5.24
N LEU A 240 6.17 -4.68 -6.43
CA LEU A 240 5.68 -3.35 -6.76
C LEU A 240 4.47 -2.99 -5.88
N LEU A 241 4.55 -1.85 -5.19
CA LEU A 241 3.45 -1.32 -4.38
C LEU A 241 2.71 -0.16 -5.04
N GLY A 242 3.41 0.63 -5.83
CA GLY A 242 2.83 1.77 -6.52
C GLY A 242 3.76 2.35 -7.55
N GLN A 243 3.19 3.17 -8.42
CA GLN A 243 3.86 3.86 -9.52
C GLN A 243 3.34 5.29 -9.63
N PHE A 244 3.75 6.03 -10.64
CA PHE A 244 3.44 7.45 -10.84
C PHE A 244 4.13 8.42 -9.86
N ILE A 245 5.16 7.97 -9.13
CA ILE A 245 5.93 8.82 -8.22
C ILE A 245 6.86 9.70 -9.03
N GLN A 246 6.83 11.01 -8.79
CA GLN A 246 7.64 12.01 -9.51
C GLN A 246 8.55 12.82 -8.59
N ASN A 247 8.92 12.28 -7.46
CA ASN A 247 9.84 12.95 -6.53
C ASN A 247 11.18 13.32 -7.17
N SER A 248 11.67 12.51 -8.11
CA SER A 248 12.90 12.81 -8.87
C SER A 248 12.76 14.06 -9.72
N ALA A 249 11.61 14.32 -10.32
CA ALA A 249 11.37 15.51 -11.13
C ALA A 249 11.37 16.80 -10.30
N SER A 250 10.92 16.73 -9.05
CA SER A 250 10.90 17.86 -8.11
C SER A 250 12.15 17.93 -7.22
N ASN A 251 13.09 17.01 -7.37
CA ASN A 251 14.30 16.86 -6.54
C ASN A 251 13.98 16.79 -5.04
N THR A 252 12.93 16.04 -4.67
CA THR A 252 12.49 15.88 -3.28
C THR A 252 12.63 14.45 -2.81
N SER A 253 13.21 14.27 -1.61
CA SER A 253 13.30 12.95 -0.98
C SER A 253 11.91 12.43 -0.61
N PHE A 254 11.65 11.16 -0.90
CA PHE A 254 10.39 10.51 -0.56
C PHE A 254 10.32 10.17 0.93
N PHE A 255 11.41 9.62 1.51
CA PHE A 255 11.51 9.32 2.92
C PHE A 255 12.39 10.33 3.63
N ASN A 256 11.92 10.88 4.74
CA ASN A 256 12.71 11.67 5.67
C ASN A 256 12.52 11.11 7.07
N TYR A 257 13.59 10.62 7.67
CA TYR A 257 13.58 9.99 8.98
C TYR A 257 14.26 10.89 10.03
N ASN A 258 13.47 11.28 11.02
CA ASN A 258 13.95 11.98 12.19
C ASN A 258 14.08 10.98 13.34
N THR A 259 15.32 10.73 13.76
CA THR A 259 15.62 9.80 14.84
C THR A 259 14.98 10.22 16.15
N ALA A 260 14.62 9.25 16.97
CA ALA A 260 14.13 9.48 18.31
C ALA A 260 15.20 10.17 19.19
N SER A 261 14.73 10.91 20.16
CA SER A 261 15.53 11.38 21.30
C SER A 261 14.88 10.89 22.60
N LEU A 262 15.54 11.05 23.74
CA LEU A 262 15.00 10.64 25.04
C LEU A 262 13.60 11.24 25.36
N THR A 263 13.28 12.37 24.74
CA THR A 263 12.01 13.10 24.99
C THR A 263 11.07 13.11 23.81
N ARG A 264 11.45 12.56 22.66
CA ARG A 264 10.67 12.62 21.43
C ARG A 264 10.70 11.29 20.67
N ASN A 265 9.52 10.83 20.27
CA ASN A 265 9.38 9.69 19.35
C ASN A 265 10.08 9.94 18.03
N SER A 266 10.53 8.87 17.37
CA SER A 266 10.99 8.96 16.00
C SER A 266 9.82 9.17 15.05
N VAL A 267 10.09 9.90 13.97
CA VAL A 267 9.09 10.24 12.97
C VAL A 267 9.64 9.93 11.58
N VAL A 268 8.85 9.19 10.81
CA VAL A 268 9.07 9.02 9.38
C VAL A 268 8.11 9.94 8.64
N ASN A 269 8.67 10.94 7.96
CA ASN A 269 7.92 11.80 7.05
C ASN A 269 8.00 11.22 5.65
N ILE A 270 6.85 10.98 5.03
CA ILE A 270 6.73 10.53 3.66
C ILE A 270 6.19 11.68 2.83
N ARG A 271 6.95 12.08 1.84
CA ARG A 271 6.53 13.06 0.85
C ARG A 271 6.45 12.38 -0.50
N SER A 272 5.23 12.14 -0.97
CA SER A 272 4.96 11.51 -2.26
C SER A 272 4.41 12.55 -3.23
N GLU A 273 5.10 12.75 -4.33
CA GLU A 273 4.63 13.55 -5.45
C GLU A 273 4.18 12.60 -6.55
N MET A 274 2.87 12.58 -6.81
CA MET A 274 2.25 11.69 -7.78
C MET A 274 1.90 12.48 -9.05
N GLY A 275 2.44 12.06 -10.18
CA GLY A 275 2.14 12.64 -11.47
C GLY A 275 1.49 11.62 -12.38
N PHE A 276 0.46 12.03 -13.12
CA PHE A 276 -0.25 11.17 -14.06
C PHE A 276 -0.10 11.64 -15.50
N ASN A 277 0.30 12.88 -15.70
CA ASN A 277 0.74 13.40 -16.99
C ASN A 277 1.93 14.36 -16.77
N SER A 278 2.49 14.91 -17.81
CA SER A 278 3.65 15.78 -17.75
C SER A 278 3.38 17.15 -17.10
N THR A 279 2.14 17.49 -16.80
CA THR A 279 1.70 18.83 -16.40
C THR A 279 1.09 18.91 -15.01
N GLU A 280 0.55 17.81 -14.48
CA GLU A 280 -0.14 17.84 -13.19
C GLU A 280 0.46 16.84 -12.19
N THR A 281 0.77 17.34 -10.98
CA THR A 281 1.24 16.55 -9.85
C THR A 281 0.39 16.82 -8.63
N VAL A 282 0.13 15.75 -7.83
CA VAL A 282 -0.51 15.86 -6.51
C VAL A 282 0.50 15.45 -5.45
N SER A 283 0.73 16.30 -4.47
CA SER A 283 1.64 16.02 -3.35
C SER A 283 0.88 15.52 -2.13
N PHE A 284 1.41 14.44 -1.53
CA PHE A 284 0.95 13.88 -0.27
C PHE A 284 2.07 13.98 0.75
N ASN A 285 1.76 14.58 1.89
CA ASN A 285 2.65 14.59 3.05
C ASN A 285 2.02 13.77 4.15
N HIS A 286 2.76 12.77 4.66
CA HIS A 286 2.28 11.88 5.69
C HIS A 286 3.34 11.63 6.74
N GLU A 287 2.96 11.76 8.02
CA GLU A 287 3.85 11.56 9.16
C GLU A 287 3.47 10.28 9.89
N ILE A 288 4.46 9.44 10.16
CA ILE A 288 4.30 8.20 10.91
C ILE A 288 5.15 8.31 12.16
N HIS A 289 4.46 8.40 13.31
CA HIS A 289 5.11 8.38 14.61
C HIS A 289 5.37 6.93 15.03
N LEU A 290 6.63 6.65 15.33
CA LEU A 290 7.07 5.34 15.79
C LEU A 290 7.22 5.35 17.30
N PRO A 291 6.73 4.33 18.02
CA PRO A 291 6.90 4.26 19.45
C PRO A 291 8.39 4.18 19.80
N ASN A 292 8.83 5.07 20.69
CA ASN A 292 10.19 5.08 21.22
C ASN A 292 10.17 4.55 22.66
N VAL A 293 9.91 3.27 22.80
CA VAL A 293 9.95 2.59 24.10
C VAL A 293 10.92 1.42 23.99
N PRO A 294 12.21 1.68 24.16
CA PRO A 294 13.23 0.64 24.11
C PRO A 294 13.19 -0.32 25.29
#